data_3e31f2afb7e782b800b887dd40454536
#
_entry.id   3e31f2afb7e782b800b887dd40454536
#
_cell.length_a   1.000
_cell.length_b   1.000
_cell.length_c   1.000
_cell.angle_alpha   90.00
_cell.angle_beta   90.00
_cell.angle_gamma   90.00
#
_symmetry.space_group_name_H-M   'P 1'
#
loop_
_entity.id
_entity.type
_entity.pdbx_description
1 polymer ?
#
loop_
_entity_poly.entity_id
_entity_poly.type
_entity_poly.pdbx_seq_one_letter_code
_entity_poly.pdbx_strand_id
1 'polypeptide(L)'
;MKKAHIFVTNDDGIDADGLVSLVTRLHSEGHPVVVLAPQNEQSATGMKLTLSTGMQFTERKDLSESIVAEGGPPLRMFSLD
;
A
#
# COMPACT_ATOMS: atom_id res chain seq x y z
N MET A 1 -12.01 0.99 21.89
CA MET A 1 -10.56 0.88 21.63
C MET A 1 -10.24 1.36 20.23
N LYS A 2 -9.18 2.13 20.12
CA LYS A 2 -8.70 2.54 18.80
C LYS A 2 -8.04 1.35 18.11
N LYS A 3 -8.34 1.14 16.85
CA LYS A 3 -7.64 0.16 16.05
C LYS A 3 -6.26 0.69 15.67
N ALA A 4 -5.27 -0.19 15.65
CA ALA A 4 -3.93 0.20 15.27
C ALA A 4 -3.87 0.50 13.77
N HIS A 5 -3.13 1.55 13.42
CA HIS A 5 -2.80 1.79 12.02
C HIS A 5 -1.77 0.76 11.56
N ILE A 6 -2.01 0.17 10.39
CA ILE A 6 -1.13 -0.86 9.86
C ILE A 6 -0.42 -0.30 8.62
N PHE A 7 0.90 -0.39 8.65
CA PHE A 7 1.75 0.00 7.54
C PHE A 7 2.17 -1.27 6.80
N VAL A 8 1.96 -1.30 5.48
CA VAL A 8 2.27 -2.48 4.67
C VAL A 8 3.23 -2.08 3.54
N THR A 9 4.23 -2.89 3.33
CA THR A 9 5.19 -2.71 2.24
C THR A 9 5.57 -4.07 1.67
N ASN A 10 6.06 -4.09 0.42
CA ASN A 10 6.58 -5.32 -0.19
C ASN A 10 7.63 -4.98 -1.25
N ASP A 11 8.24 -6.02 -1.82
CA ASP A 11 9.22 -5.89 -2.91
C ASP A 11 8.63 -6.23 -4.27
N ASP A 12 7.46 -6.83 -4.32
CA ASP A 12 6.92 -7.44 -5.54
C ASP A 12 6.13 -6.45 -6.38
N GLY A 13 5.71 -5.35 -5.80
CA GLY A 13 4.90 -4.36 -6.48
C GLY A 13 3.58 -4.13 -5.77
N ILE A 14 3.05 -2.92 -5.94
CA ILE A 14 1.85 -2.49 -5.21
C ILE A 14 0.60 -3.25 -5.65
N ASP A 15 0.60 -3.80 -6.86
CA ASP A 15 -0.54 -4.54 -7.39
C ASP A 15 -0.35 -6.06 -7.31
N ALA A 16 0.70 -6.53 -6.62
CA ALA A 16 0.92 -7.96 -6.45
C ALA A 16 -0.24 -8.62 -5.72
N ASP A 17 -0.64 -9.80 -6.18
CA ASP A 17 -1.81 -10.50 -5.65
C ASP A 17 -1.72 -10.73 -4.14
N GLY A 18 -0.52 -11.09 -3.65
CA GLY A 18 -0.32 -11.32 -2.22
C GLY A 18 -0.53 -10.07 -1.39
N LEU A 19 -0.04 -8.92 -1.90
CA LEU A 19 -0.22 -7.64 -1.22
C LEU A 19 -1.69 -7.23 -1.21
N VAL A 20 -2.35 -7.33 -2.35
CA VAL A 20 -3.76 -6.96 -2.47
C VAL A 20 -4.61 -7.84 -1.55
N SER A 21 -4.33 -9.14 -1.50
CA SER A 21 -5.06 -10.06 -0.63
C SER A 21 -4.88 -9.71 0.85
N LEU A 22 -3.64 -9.39 1.26
CA LEU A 22 -3.37 -9.01 2.64
C LEU A 22 -4.08 -7.72 3.00
N VAL A 23 -3.97 -6.70 2.16
CA VAL A 23 -4.58 -5.41 2.41
C VAL A 23 -6.10 -5.54 2.48
N THR A 24 -6.69 -6.32 1.57
CA THR A 24 -8.13 -6.55 1.56
C THR A 24 -8.57 -7.20 2.87
N ARG A 25 -7.81 -8.18 3.35
CA ARG A 25 -8.12 -8.86 4.60
C ARG A 25 -8.03 -7.91 5.80
N LEU A 26 -6.96 -7.13 5.87
CA LEU A 26 -6.77 -6.17 6.96
C LEU A 26 -7.89 -5.13 6.95
N HIS A 27 -8.24 -4.64 5.78
CA HIS A 27 -9.31 -3.66 5.64
C HIS A 27 -10.65 -4.27 6.08
N SER A 28 -10.92 -5.50 5.69
CA SER A 28 -12.17 -6.17 6.05
C SER A 28 -12.31 -6.41 7.55
N GLU A 29 -11.19 -6.47 8.25
CA GLU A 29 -11.18 -6.61 9.70
C GLU A 29 -11.26 -5.26 10.43
N GLY A 30 -11.39 -4.17 9.69
CA GLY A 30 -11.63 -2.85 10.25
C GLY A 30 -10.38 -2.07 10.61
N HIS A 31 -9.23 -2.46 10.08
CA HIS A 31 -7.98 -1.74 10.37
C HIS A 31 -7.73 -0.64 9.34
N PRO A 32 -7.36 0.58 9.78
CA PRO A 32 -6.85 1.58 8.85
C PRO A 32 -5.47 1.15 8.34
N VAL A 33 -5.28 1.21 7.02
CA VAL A 33 -4.07 0.68 6.39
C VAL A 33 -3.43 1.74 5.50
N VAL A 34 -2.10 1.85 5.55
CA VAL A 34 -1.30 2.64 4.64
C VAL A 34 -0.32 1.71 3.94
N VAL A 35 -0.31 1.74 2.62
CA VAL A 35 0.58 0.90 1.82
C VAL A 35 1.61 1.78 1.11
N LEU A 36 2.88 1.42 1.24
CA LEU A 36 3.98 2.02 0.48
C LEU A 36 4.74 0.87 -0.17
N ALA A 37 4.67 0.80 -1.50
CA ALA A 37 5.29 -0.31 -2.23
C ALA A 37 5.79 0.19 -3.58
N PRO A 38 6.75 -0.52 -4.21
CA PRO A 38 7.19 -0.13 -5.54
C PRO A 38 6.07 -0.33 -6.56
N GLN A 39 6.16 0.40 -7.68
CA GLN A 39 5.19 0.27 -8.75
C GLN A 39 5.19 -1.15 -9.30
N ASN A 40 6.37 -1.75 -9.38
CA ASN A 40 6.51 -3.13 -9.82
C ASN A 40 7.78 -3.72 -9.20
N GLU A 41 8.02 -5.00 -9.46
CA GLU A 41 9.17 -5.70 -8.90
C GLU A 41 10.50 -5.06 -9.29
N GLN A 42 10.61 -4.54 -10.50
CA GLN A 42 11.83 -3.88 -10.96
C GLN A 42 12.11 -2.60 -10.20
N SER A 43 11.07 -1.88 -9.82
CA SER A 43 11.22 -0.64 -9.04
C SER A 43 11.75 -0.90 -7.64
N ALA A 44 11.52 -2.09 -7.09
CA ALA A 44 12.00 -2.44 -5.75
C ALA A 44 13.51 -2.36 -5.65
N THR A 45 14.24 -2.63 -6.75
CA THR A 45 15.69 -2.59 -6.76
C THR A 45 16.25 -1.21 -6.43
N GLY A 46 15.58 -0.15 -6.88
CA GLY A 46 16.02 1.22 -6.63
C GLY A 46 15.44 1.84 -5.36
N MET A 47 14.60 1.12 -4.64
CA MET A 47 13.86 1.68 -3.52
C MET A 47 14.77 2.18 -2.40
N LYS A 48 15.82 1.44 -2.09
CA LYS A 48 16.77 1.83 -1.03
C LYS A 48 17.50 3.11 -1.38
N LEU A 49 17.93 3.26 -2.64
CA LEU A 49 18.62 4.46 -3.08
C LEU A 49 17.67 5.66 -3.04
N THR A 50 16.44 5.44 -3.44
CA THR A 50 15.44 6.50 -3.48
C THR A 50 15.11 7.01 -2.08
N LEU A 51 15.06 6.13 -1.08
CA LEU A 51 14.81 6.51 0.30
C LEU A 51 15.88 7.47 0.84
N SER A 52 17.13 7.32 0.39
CA SER A 52 18.22 8.18 0.86
C SER A 52 18.31 9.50 0.09
N THR A 53 17.71 9.61 -1.10
CA THR A 53 17.80 10.78 -1.95
C THR A 53 16.51 11.58 -2.06
N GLY A 54 15.46 11.15 -1.35
CA GLY A 54 14.14 11.75 -1.46
C GLY A 54 13.37 11.16 -2.61
N MET A 55 12.50 10.24 -2.30
CA MET A 55 11.71 9.52 -3.31
C MET A 55 10.37 10.19 -3.51
N GLN A 56 9.77 9.92 -4.65
CA GLN A 56 8.41 10.36 -4.93
C GLN A 56 7.48 9.16 -4.99
N PHE A 57 6.38 9.26 -4.25
CA PHE A 57 5.32 8.28 -4.29
C PHE A 57 4.10 8.86 -4.96
N THR A 58 3.44 8.05 -5.75
CA THR A 58 2.16 8.41 -6.36
C THR A 58 1.04 7.73 -5.61
N GLU A 59 0.06 8.49 -5.16
CA GLU A 59 -1.10 7.88 -4.51
C GLU A 59 -1.94 7.13 -5.53
N ARG A 60 -2.19 5.85 -5.26
CA ARG A 60 -2.92 4.97 -6.16
C ARG A 60 -4.36 4.82 -5.69
N LYS A 61 -5.16 5.85 -5.93
CA LYS A 61 -6.57 5.83 -5.55
C LYS A 61 -7.36 4.77 -6.31
N ASP A 62 -6.91 4.43 -7.52
CA ASP A 62 -7.50 3.35 -8.30
C ASP A 62 -7.47 2.03 -7.54
N LEU A 63 -6.36 1.73 -6.87
CA LEU A 63 -6.21 0.50 -6.10
C LEU A 63 -6.97 0.56 -4.78
N SER A 64 -6.83 1.66 -4.06
CA SER A 64 -7.51 1.76 -2.77
C SER A 64 -9.03 1.75 -2.92
N GLU A 65 -9.55 2.43 -3.94
CA GLU A 65 -10.99 2.45 -4.18
C GLU A 65 -11.55 1.09 -4.58
N SER A 66 -10.73 0.25 -5.21
CA SER A 66 -11.16 -1.09 -5.58
C SER A 66 -11.29 -2.02 -4.37
N ILE A 67 -10.61 -1.69 -3.29
CA ILE A 67 -10.58 -2.50 -2.08
C ILE A 67 -11.56 -1.99 -1.02
N VAL A 68 -11.68 -0.67 -0.89
CA VAL A 68 -12.47 -0.04 0.17
C VAL A 68 -13.94 -0.36 -0.01
N ALA A 69 -14.53 -0.99 1.01
CA ALA A 69 -15.96 -1.17 1.07
C ALA A 69 -16.60 0.11 1.64
N GLU A 70 -17.83 0.39 1.24
CA GLU A 70 -18.56 1.56 1.71
C GLU A 70 -18.63 1.55 3.24
N GLY A 71 -18.24 2.67 3.85
CA GLY A 71 -18.24 2.80 5.30
C GLY A 71 -17.07 2.14 6.01
N GLY A 72 -16.08 1.65 5.25
CA GLY A 72 -14.91 1.00 5.84
C GLY A 72 -13.88 1.98 6.38
N PRO A 73 -12.84 1.46 7.06
CA PRO A 73 -11.76 2.29 7.60
C PRO A 73 -10.92 2.91 6.48
N PRO A 74 -10.12 3.94 6.80
CA PRO A 74 -9.26 4.57 5.80
C PRO A 74 -8.25 3.59 5.20
N LEU A 75 -8.06 3.69 3.89
CA LEU A 75 -7.03 2.93 3.19
C LEU A 75 -6.37 3.88 2.19
N ARG A 76 -5.06 4.02 2.29
CA ARG A 76 -4.28 4.80 1.34
C ARG A 76 -3.16 3.93 0.78
N MET A 77 -2.98 3.99 -0.52
CA MET A 77 -1.95 3.21 -1.19
C MET A 77 -1.08 4.12 -2.05
N PHE A 78 0.22 3.99 -1.89
CA PHE A 78 1.20 4.82 -2.60
C PHE A 78 2.19 3.90 -3.30
N SER A 79 2.45 4.18 -4.57
CA SER A 79 3.47 3.44 -5.33
C SER A 79 4.71 4.30 -5.52
N LEU A 80 5.88 3.66 -5.43
CA LEU A 80 7.14 4.27 -5.78
C LEU A 80 7.27 4.29 -7.30
N ASP A 81 7.43 5.45 -7.85
CA ASP A 81 7.59 5.63 -9.30
C ASP A 81 9.01 5.36 -9.76
#